data_418a27c22978d7e330eb4f156e2a11fa
#
_entry.id   418a27c22978d7e330eb4f156e2a11fa
#
_cell.length_a   1.000
_cell.length_b   1.000
_cell.length_c   1.000
_cell.angle_alpha   90.00
_cell.angle_beta   90.00
_cell.angle_gamma   90.00
#
_symmetry.space_group_name_H-M   'P 1'
#
loop_
_entity.id
_entity.type
_entity.pdbx_description
1 polymer ?
#
loop_
_entity_poly.entity_id
_entity_poly.type
_entity_poly.pdbx_seq_one_letter_code
_entity_poly.pdbx_strand_id
1 'polypeptide(L)'
;MSRLIVKHLPSYVTPAKLREHFEQKKGPGGTLTDVKVSSKPDGTSRCFGFVGYKTDLEALAAQRWFNRTFIDSTRISVEVIEVTNFY
;
A
#
# COMPACT_ATOMS: atom_id res chain seq x y z
N MET A 1 -11.22 6.86 -7.71
CA MET A 1 -10.04 6.61 -6.87
C MET A 1 -9.77 5.14 -6.78
N SER A 2 -8.53 4.78 -6.74
CA SER A 2 -8.16 3.38 -6.63
C SER A 2 -7.42 3.12 -5.35
N ARG A 3 -7.62 1.94 -4.82
CA ARG A 3 -6.99 1.53 -3.57
C ARG A 3 -6.26 0.22 -3.77
N LEU A 4 -5.10 0.14 -3.16
CA LEU A 4 -4.28 -1.06 -3.19
C LEU A 4 -4.31 -1.73 -1.82
N ILE A 5 -4.25 -3.05 -1.81
CA ILE A 5 -4.00 -3.77 -0.57
C ILE A 5 -2.54 -4.22 -0.61
N VAL A 6 -1.86 -4.02 0.50
CA VAL A 6 -0.46 -4.40 0.67
C VAL A 6 -0.43 -5.51 1.70
N LYS A 7 0.01 -6.70 1.29
CA LYS A 7 0.02 -7.88 2.14
C LYS A 7 1.43 -8.24 2.56
N HIS A 8 1.53 -9.10 3.56
CA HIS A 8 2.81 -9.63 4.05
C HIS A 8 3.68 -8.54 4.65
N LEU A 9 3.05 -7.57 5.31
CA LEU A 9 3.79 -6.52 6.00
C LEU A 9 4.44 -7.09 7.26
N PRO A 10 5.63 -6.57 7.64
CA PRO A 10 6.18 -6.87 8.94
C PRO A 10 5.21 -6.40 10.03
N SER A 11 5.17 -7.11 11.14
CA SER A 11 4.21 -6.83 12.19
C SER A 11 4.40 -5.47 12.86
N TYR A 12 5.57 -4.87 12.70
CA TYR A 12 5.88 -3.59 13.33
C TYR A 12 5.64 -2.38 12.42
N VAL A 13 5.16 -2.60 11.21
CA VAL A 13 4.98 -1.50 10.25
C VAL A 13 3.83 -0.61 10.68
N THR A 14 4.08 0.69 10.71
CA THR A 14 3.08 1.70 11.01
C THR A 14 2.56 2.32 9.72
N PRO A 15 1.43 3.02 9.76
CA PRO A 15 0.96 3.74 8.57
C PRO A 15 2.00 4.71 8.02
N ALA A 16 2.75 5.37 8.90
CA ALA A 16 3.80 6.30 8.47
C ALA A 16 4.90 5.59 7.69
N LYS A 17 5.30 4.42 8.15
CA LYS A 17 6.34 3.66 7.48
C LYS A 17 5.87 3.13 6.13
N LEU A 18 4.62 2.68 6.07
CA LEU A 18 4.04 2.21 4.81
C LEU A 18 3.95 3.36 3.80
N ARG A 19 3.52 4.53 4.26
CA ARG A 19 3.45 5.71 3.42
C ARG A 19 4.83 6.08 2.88
N GLU A 20 5.84 6.06 3.73
CA GLU A 20 7.20 6.37 3.32
C GLU A 20 7.68 5.42 2.22
N HIS A 21 7.37 4.14 2.36
CA HIS A 21 7.76 3.16 1.34
C HIS A 21 7.13 3.48 -0.02
N PHE A 22 5.86 3.90 -0.02
CA PHE A 22 5.17 4.19 -1.26
C PHE A 22 5.43 5.60 -1.80
N GLU A 23 6.09 6.44 -1.03
CA GLU A 23 6.47 7.78 -1.47
C GLU A 23 7.92 7.88 -1.91
N GLN A 24 8.59 6.75 -2.12
CA GLN A 24 9.98 6.76 -2.53
C GLN A 24 10.16 7.49 -3.85
N LYS A 25 11.22 8.28 -3.93
CA LYS A 25 11.49 9.05 -5.14
C LYS A 25 11.84 8.17 -6.33
N LYS A 26 12.32 6.96 -6.09
CA LYS A 26 12.66 6.03 -7.16
C LYS A 26 11.45 5.38 -7.78
N GLY A 27 10.30 5.48 -7.15
CA GLY A 27 9.09 4.86 -7.66
C GLY A 27 8.39 5.71 -8.70
N PRO A 28 7.23 5.27 -9.15
CA PRO A 28 6.48 5.98 -10.18
C PRO A 28 5.88 7.31 -9.72
N GLY A 29 5.93 7.58 -8.43
CA GLY A 29 5.32 8.78 -7.91
C GLY A 29 3.83 8.61 -7.74
N GLY A 30 3.09 9.72 -7.77
CA GLY A 30 1.66 9.70 -7.60
C GLY A 30 1.26 10.36 -6.28
N THR A 31 -0.02 10.65 -6.17
CA THR A 31 -0.55 11.32 -4.99
C THR A 31 -1.32 10.33 -4.14
N LEU A 32 -0.79 10.07 -2.95
CA LEU A 32 -1.46 9.22 -1.99
C LEU A 32 -2.63 9.97 -1.36
N THR A 33 -3.76 9.31 -1.23
CA THR A 33 -4.93 9.91 -0.59
C THR A 33 -5.04 9.46 0.86
N ASP A 34 -4.79 8.18 1.13
CA ASP A 34 -4.78 7.71 2.50
C ASP A 34 -3.93 6.45 2.60
N VAL A 35 -3.46 6.18 3.80
CA VAL A 35 -2.65 5.01 4.08
C VAL A 35 -3.12 4.45 5.42
N LYS A 36 -3.42 3.17 5.45
CA LYS A 36 -3.87 2.51 6.67
C LYS A 36 -3.16 1.18 6.86
N VAL A 37 -2.95 0.81 8.09
CA VAL A 37 -2.46 -0.51 8.44
C VAL A 37 -3.52 -1.17 9.31
N SER A 38 -3.96 -2.35 8.91
CA SER A 38 -4.99 -3.05 9.64
C SER A 38 -4.42 -3.68 10.91
N SER A 39 -5.17 -3.61 11.99
CA SER A 39 -4.76 -4.26 13.23
C SER A 39 -5.97 -4.86 13.91
N LYS A 40 -5.71 -5.84 14.79
CA LYS A 40 -6.75 -6.49 15.55
C LYS A 40 -7.11 -5.63 16.75
N PRO A 41 -8.27 -5.88 17.38
CA PRO A 41 -8.66 -5.12 18.57
C PRO A 41 -7.65 -5.15 19.70
N ASP A 42 -6.81 -6.17 19.77
CA ASP A 42 -5.79 -6.28 20.81
C ASP A 42 -4.51 -5.50 20.44
N GLY A 43 -4.51 -4.80 19.31
CA GLY A 43 -3.35 -4.01 18.92
C GLY A 43 -2.35 -4.73 18.02
N THR A 44 -2.55 -6.01 17.79
CA THR A 44 -1.63 -6.79 16.95
C THR A 44 -1.88 -6.49 15.48
N SER A 45 -0.83 -6.29 14.71
CA SER A 45 -0.97 -6.05 13.29
C SER A 45 -1.46 -7.30 12.56
N ARG A 46 -2.33 -7.09 11.58
CA ARG A 46 -2.78 -8.18 10.70
C ARG A 46 -1.83 -8.38 9.53
N CYS A 47 -0.72 -7.65 9.51
CA CYS A 47 0.30 -7.75 8.48
C CYS A 47 -0.19 -7.37 7.09
N PHE A 48 -1.20 -6.52 7.01
CA PHE A 48 -1.61 -5.95 5.72
C PHE A 48 -2.15 -4.55 5.94
N GLY A 49 -2.15 -3.78 4.86
CA GLY A 49 -2.64 -2.41 4.92
C GLY A 49 -3.20 -1.98 3.59
N PHE A 50 -3.62 -0.73 3.52
CA PHE A 50 -4.23 -0.16 2.33
C PHE A 50 -3.57 1.15 1.98
N VAL A 51 -3.38 1.37 0.68
CA VAL A 51 -2.82 2.63 0.18
C VAL A 51 -3.76 3.12 -0.92
N GLY A 52 -4.27 4.33 -0.77
CA GLY A 52 -5.15 4.93 -1.76
C GLY A 52 -4.39 5.91 -2.63
N TYR A 53 -4.77 5.99 -3.91
CA TYR A 53 -4.19 6.93 -4.85
C TYR A 53 -5.27 7.79 -5.47
N LYS A 54 -4.90 8.99 -5.89
CA LYS A 54 -5.83 9.93 -6.47
C LYS A 54 -6.39 9.45 -7.79
N THR A 55 -5.60 8.79 -8.61
CA THR A 55 -6.04 8.29 -9.91
C THR A 55 -5.76 6.81 -10.05
N ASP A 56 -6.50 6.16 -10.95
CA ASP A 56 -6.32 4.75 -11.22
C ASP A 56 -4.96 4.46 -11.87
N LEU A 57 -4.50 5.35 -12.72
CA LEU A 57 -3.20 5.18 -13.38
C LEU A 57 -2.07 5.20 -12.36
N GLU A 58 -2.15 6.10 -11.38
CA GLU A 58 -1.15 6.16 -10.34
C GLU A 58 -1.15 4.89 -9.50
N ALA A 59 -2.35 4.39 -9.19
CA ALA A 59 -2.46 3.16 -8.41
C ALA A 59 -1.89 1.97 -9.16
N LEU A 60 -2.20 1.85 -10.44
CA LEU A 60 -1.68 0.75 -11.25
C LEU A 60 -0.16 0.80 -11.38
N ALA A 61 0.39 2.00 -11.57
CA ALA A 61 1.84 2.16 -11.65
C ALA A 61 2.49 1.77 -10.34
N ALA A 62 1.92 2.18 -9.22
CA ALA A 62 2.44 1.84 -7.91
C ALA A 62 2.34 0.34 -7.66
N GLN A 63 1.23 -0.28 -8.05
CA GLN A 63 1.06 -1.72 -7.89
C GLN A 63 2.17 -2.49 -8.61
N ARG A 64 2.45 -2.10 -9.84
CA ARG A 64 3.49 -2.78 -10.63
C ARG A 64 4.88 -2.55 -10.06
N TRP A 65 5.14 -1.35 -9.57
CA TRP A 65 6.47 -1.01 -9.08
C TRP A 65 6.75 -1.64 -7.72
N PHE A 66 5.76 -1.56 -6.80
CA PHE A 66 6.00 -1.97 -5.43
C PHE A 66 5.67 -3.42 -5.14
N ASN A 67 4.96 -4.10 -6.05
CA ASN A 67 4.67 -5.50 -5.84
C ASN A 67 5.98 -6.29 -5.80
N ARG A 68 6.12 -7.12 -4.78
CA ARG A 68 7.31 -7.94 -4.55
C ARG A 68 8.55 -7.13 -4.19
N THR A 69 8.38 -5.89 -3.75
CA THR A 69 9.49 -5.16 -3.16
C THR A 69 9.57 -5.51 -1.68
N PHE A 70 10.64 -5.03 -1.04
CA PHE A 70 10.87 -5.38 0.34
C PHE A 70 10.69 -4.19 1.25
N ILE A 71 10.05 -4.41 2.40
CA ILE A 71 10.10 -3.49 3.52
C ILE A 71 11.00 -4.18 4.53
N ASP A 72 12.17 -3.62 4.75
CA ASP A 72 13.25 -4.25 5.49
C ASP A 72 13.59 -5.59 4.82
N SER A 73 13.43 -6.71 5.46
CA SER A 73 13.75 -7.99 4.84
C SER A 73 12.52 -8.79 4.44
N THR A 74 11.35 -8.17 4.49
CA THR A 74 10.09 -8.86 4.20
C THR A 74 9.54 -8.43 2.84
N ARG A 75 9.33 -9.41 1.97
CA ARG A 75 8.75 -9.13 0.65
C ARG A 75 7.26 -8.88 0.79
N ILE A 76 6.81 -7.75 0.29
CA ILE A 76 5.39 -7.41 0.33
C ILE A 76 4.72 -7.77 -1.00
N SER A 77 3.41 -7.93 -0.95
CA SER A 77 2.60 -8.20 -2.13
C SER A 77 1.59 -7.07 -2.26
N VAL A 78 1.48 -6.49 -3.45
CA VAL A 78 0.59 -5.36 -3.69
C VAL A 78 -0.42 -5.74 -4.77
N GLU A 79 -1.70 -5.55 -4.47
CA GLU A 79 -2.79 -5.87 -5.40
C GLU A 79 -3.79 -4.73 -5.45
N VAL A 80 -4.43 -4.54 -6.59
CA VAL A 80 -5.51 -3.56 -6.72
C VAL A 80 -6.80 -4.21 -6.22
N ILE A 81 -7.46 -3.59 -5.24
CA ILE A 81 -8.69 -4.15 -4.69
C ILE A 81 -9.92 -3.32 -5.01
N GLU A 82 -9.75 -2.13 -5.51
CA GLU A 82 -10.90 -1.29 -5.77
C GLU A 82 -10.65 -0.43 -6.98
N VAL A 83 -11.52 -0.54 -7.93
CA VAL A 83 -11.53 0.33 -9.09
C VAL A 83 -12.88 0.97 -9.10
N THR A 84 -12.90 2.28 -8.93
CA THR A 84 -14.15 2.94 -8.86
C THR A 84 -14.61 3.21 -10.19
N ASN A 85 -15.20 2.35 -10.82
CA ASN A 85 -15.86 2.72 -11.97
C ASN A 85 -17.03 1.92 -11.97
N PHE A 86 -17.93 2.29 -11.77
CA PHE A 86 -18.97 1.71 -12.10
C PHE A 86 -20.09 2.23 -12.01
N TYR A 87 -20.44 2.01 -12.54
CA TYR A 87 -21.22 2.51 -12.93
C TYR A 87 -22.03 2.44 -12.53
#